data_3d0e9e34dda8377cd9b00a0ce58b5e38
#
_entry.id   3d0e9e34dda8377cd9b00a0ce58b5e38
#
_cell.length_a   1.000
_cell.length_b   1.000
_cell.length_c   1.000
_cell.angle_alpha   90.00
_cell.angle_beta   90.00
_cell.angle_gamma   90.00
#
_symmetry.space_group_name_H-M   'P 1'
#
loop_
_entity.id
_entity.type
_entity.pdbx_description
1 polymer ?
#
loop_
_entity_poly.entity_id
_entity_poly.type
_entity_poly.pdbx_seq_one_letter_code
_entity_poly.pdbx_strand_id
1 'polypeptide(L)'
;MKIGKEQRKGFQVASKIPDMLLPGKTKLTRKNMITLRDITSLIAMLYWGTMLVCALGSIFVCYKAQPKFLEKYPWLLPAPGLVVAALFFLFPKTLVWQEERENAEKAAAWRKRYEPAKARFDQLCQNAGEKIYRTADNVDGILLLKVRGDDEKYQDSFYNPRKDQMWEDAAVESESKREGYVASFLPYFSHVHYDHIDVLQKDGSIIRYSGNWHIYDKPFNQETNPAHPARYAVTYENDVSWENRKHWIAGTTIKVIDTKTNELMAEKTMYVFVPGLGYSKFEQNPNPWGRGDRCPKEDSYQLQAVSFARKVLLSPSFKPETKND
;
A
#
# COMPACT_ATOMS: atom_id res chain seq x y z
N MET A 1 16.05 32.00 -39.60
CA MET A 1 14.92 32.93 -39.72
C MET A 1 13.92 32.65 -38.60
N LYS A 2 13.78 33.60 -37.68
CA LYS A 2 12.92 33.81 -36.50
C LYS A 2 12.22 32.63 -35.82
N ILE A 3 12.70 32.39 -34.64
CA ILE A 3 12.16 31.62 -33.51
C ILE A 3 10.99 32.39 -32.90
N GLY A 4 9.85 31.72 -32.74
CA GLY A 4 8.70 32.23 -31.96
C GLY A 4 8.62 31.52 -30.63
N LYS A 5 8.90 32.27 -29.56
CA LYS A 5 8.58 31.91 -28.16
C LYS A 5 7.07 32.17 -27.94
N GLU A 6 6.33 31.16 -27.55
CA GLU A 6 4.99 31.38 -27.01
C GLU A 6 4.84 30.77 -25.62
N GLN A 7 4.30 31.63 -24.77
CA GLN A 7 4.23 31.62 -23.33
C GLN A 7 3.35 30.52 -22.74
N ARG A 8 3.87 29.88 -21.71
CA ARG A 8 3.05 29.14 -20.73
C ARG A 8 2.27 30.13 -19.86
N LYS A 9 0.97 30.24 -20.07
CA LYS A 9 0.06 30.87 -19.11
C LYS A 9 -0.44 29.81 -18.13
N GLY A 10 0.01 29.92 -16.89
CA GLY A 10 -0.50 29.15 -15.77
C GLY A 10 -1.95 29.57 -15.45
N PHE A 11 -2.83 28.59 -15.40
CA PHE A 11 -4.20 28.75 -14.90
C PHE A 11 -4.16 28.68 -13.37
N GLN A 12 -4.17 29.83 -12.71
CA GLN A 12 -4.52 29.93 -11.29
C GLN A 12 -6.04 29.97 -11.17
N VAL A 13 -6.64 28.87 -10.74
CA VAL A 13 -8.03 28.90 -10.28
C VAL A 13 -8.02 29.29 -8.80
N ALA A 14 -8.28 30.57 -8.54
CA ALA A 14 -8.57 31.04 -7.20
C ALA A 14 -10.02 30.68 -6.85
N SER A 15 -10.22 29.63 -6.06
CA SER A 15 -11.50 29.35 -5.41
C SER A 15 -11.68 30.34 -4.23
N LYS A 16 -12.55 31.31 -4.40
CA LYS A 16 -13.10 32.12 -3.29
C LYS A 16 -14.01 31.24 -2.45
N ILE A 17 -13.56 30.86 -1.25
CA ILE A 17 -14.42 30.34 -0.20
C ILE A 17 -14.99 31.54 0.55
N PRO A 18 -16.30 31.67 0.76
CA PRO A 18 -16.87 32.77 1.53
C PRO A 18 -16.54 32.58 3.02
N ASP A 19 -16.03 33.65 3.63
CA ASP A 19 -15.86 33.80 5.08
C ASP A 19 -17.22 33.68 5.78
N MET A 20 -17.50 32.56 6.39
CA MET A 20 -18.64 32.38 7.26
C MET A 20 -18.19 31.91 8.63
N LEU A 21 -18.17 32.84 9.58
CA LEU A 21 -18.30 32.69 11.03
C LEU A 21 -17.40 31.65 11.74
N LEU A 22 -16.21 32.11 12.13
CA LEU A 22 -15.50 31.54 13.27
C LEU A 22 -15.53 32.54 14.44
N PRO A 23 -16.06 32.19 15.60
CA PRO A 23 -15.99 33.03 16.79
C PRO A 23 -14.60 32.96 17.42
N GLY A 24 -14.05 34.13 17.76
CA GLY A 24 -13.01 34.25 18.77
C GLY A 24 -11.60 33.94 18.32
N LYS A 25 -10.92 34.93 17.74
CA LYS A 25 -9.44 35.00 17.76
C LYS A 25 -8.97 35.19 19.19
N THR A 26 -8.85 34.10 19.95
CA THR A 26 -7.97 34.10 21.10
C THR A 26 -6.54 34.18 20.59
N LYS A 27 -5.87 35.30 20.87
CA LYS A 27 -4.41 35.41 20.77
C LYS A 27 -3.81 34.36 21.70
N LEU A 28 -3.52 33.18 21.19
CA LEU A 28 -2.61 32.25 21.84
C LEU A 28 -1.24 32.93 21.81
N THR A 29 -0.90 33.55 22.93
CA THR A 29 0.46 33.93 23.26
C THR A 29 1.34 32.71 23.01
N ARG A 30 2.33 32.88 22.14
CA ARG A 30 3.42 31.94 21.84
C ARG A 30 4.25 31.76 23.13
N LYS A 31 3.70 31.07 24.13
CA LYS A 31 4.42 30.64 25.33
C LYS A 31 5.25 29.44 24.90
N ASN A 32 6.54 29.70 24.72
CA ASN A 32 7.67 28.76 24.79
C ASN A 32 7.31 27.28 24.57
N MET A 33 7.03 26.90 23.31
CA MET A 33 7.10 25.47 22.96
C MET A 33 8.59 25.09 22.98
N ILE A 34 8.97 24.32 23.99
CA ILE A 34 10.29 23.68 24.06
C ILE A 34 10.40 22.81 22.81
N THR A 35 11.34 23.14 21.94
CA THR A 35 11.58 22.36 20.71
C THR A 35 12.38 21.10 21.03
N LEU A 36 12.30 20.09 20.18
CA LEU A 36 13.13 18.87 20.32
C LEU A 36 14.63 19.23 20.41
N ARG A 37 15.04 20.30 19.75
CA ARG A 37 16.41 20.82 19.76
C ARG A 37 16.80 21.38 21.11
N ASP A 38 15.86 22.03 21.81
CA ASP A 38 16.11 22.57 23.12
C ASP A 38 16.27 21.45 24.15
N ILE A 39 15.47 20.37 24.03
CA ILE A 39 15.58 19.17 24.85
C ILE A 39 16.94 18.49 24.66
N THR A 40 17.37 18.28 23.40
CA THR A 40 18.65 17.63 23.09
C THR A 40 19.84 18.48 23.61
N SER A 41 19.78 19.81 23.48
CA SER A 41 20.84 20.68 24.01
C SER A 41 20.88 20.65 25.53
N LEU A 42 19.73 20.59 26.19
CA LEU A 42 19.64 20.47 27.65
C LEU A 42 20.23 19.15 28.15
N ILE A 43 19.91 18.05 27.50
CA ILE A 43 20.47 16.72 27.79
C ILE A 43 21.99 16.73 27.62
N ALA A 44 22.50 17.34 26.55
CA ALA A 44 23.92 17.46 26.28
C ALA A 44 24.61 18.29 27.37
N MET A 45 24.04 19.42 27.81
CA MET A 45 24.58 20.25 28.89
C MET A 45 24.61 19.48 30.20
N LEU A 46 23.56 18.75 30.56
CA LEU A 46 23.52 17.91 31.74
C LEU A 46 24.59 16.82 31.72
N TYR A 47 24.75 16.16 30.58
CA TYR A 47 25.76 15.11 30.38
C TYR A 47 27.18 15.65 30.58
N TRP A 48 27.54 16.74 29.91
CA TRP A 48 28.86 17.34 30.03
C TRP A 48 29.08 18.00 31.39
N GLY A 49 28.03 18.55 32.00
CA GLY A 49 28.06 19.09 33.34
C GLY A 49 28.35 18.02 34.40
N THR A 50 27.67 16.87 34.33
CA THR A 50 27.93 15.73 35.24
C THR A 50 29.33 15.16 35.05
N MET A 51 29.85 15.08 33.83
CA MET A 51 31.21 14.68 33.55
C MET A 51 32.22 15.58 34.29
N LEU A 52 32.06 16.89 34.18
CA LEU A 52 32.91 17.87 34.80
C LEU A 52 32.90 17.75 36.35
N VAL A 53 31.70 17.64 36.94
CA VAL A 53 31.52 17.47 38.38
C VAL A 53 32.18 16.17 38.87
N CYS A 54 31.98 15.05 38.17
CA CYS A 54 32.57 13.77 38.52
C CYS A 54 34.11 13.80 38.41
N ALA A 55 34.63 14.41 37.33
CA ALA A 55 36.06 14.53 37.12
C ALA A 55 36.74 15.39 38.20
N LEU A 56 36.19 16.56 38.48
CA LEU A 56 36.72 17.46 39.53
C LEU A 56 36.53 16.84 40.93
N GLY A 57 35.39 16.21 41.18
CA GLY A 57 35.11 15.52 42.42
C GLY A 57 36.10 14.38 42.70
N SER A 58 36.44 13.58 41.67
CA SER A 58 37.44 12.51 41.82
C SER A 58 38.85 13.03 42.14
N ILE A 59 39.25 14.14 41.52
CA ILE A 59 40.51 14.82 41.81
C ILE A 59 40.49 15.34 43.26
N PHE A 60 39.39 15.98 43.68
CA PHE A 60 39.24 16.52 45.04
C PHE A 60 39.28 15.42 46.11
N VAL A 61 38.61 14.30 45.89
CA VAL A 61 38.64 13.14 46.80
C VAL A 61 40.08 12.60 46.94
N CYS A 62 40.80 12.44 45.80
CA CYS A 62 42.18 12.00 45.83
C CYS A 62 43.08 12.99 46.54
N TYR A 63 42.89 14.30 46.38
CA TYR A 63 43.63 15.33 47.11
C TYR A 63 43.38 15.26 48.63
N LYS A 64 42.12 15.10 49.05
CA LYS A 64 41.76 14.99 50.48
C LYS A 64 42.26 13.68 51.09
N ALA A 65 42.19 12.57 50.39
CA ALA A 65 42.64 11.28 50.91
C ALA A 65 44.18 11.18 51.10
N GLN A 66 44.93 12.03 50.44
CA GLN A 66 46.41 12.09 50.47
C GLN A 66 47.08 10.71 50.58
N PRO A 67 46.84 9.80 49.58
CA PRO A 67 47.50 8.50 49.63
C PRO A 67 49.02 8.65 49.52
N LYS A 68 49.75 7.91 50.35
CA LYS A 68 51.24 8.01 50.51
C LYS A 68 51.99 7.95 49.16
N PHE A 69 51.43 7.34 48.16
CA PHE A 69 52.06 7.26 46.84
C PHE A 69 51.97 8.60 46.08
N LEU A 70 50.96 9.45 46.30
CA LEU A 70 50.82 10.78 45.72
C LEU A 70 51.86 11.77 46.24
N GLU A 71 52.33 11.59 47.47
CA GLU A 71 53.50 12.37 48.03
C GLU A 71 54.74 12.11 47.19
N LYS A 72 54.91 10.85 46.69
CA LYS A 72 56.05 10.47 45.87
C LYS A 72 55.89 10.84 44.39
N TYR A 73 54.63 10.88 43.92
CA TYR A 73 54.33 11.11 42.49
C TYR A 73 53.17 12.13 42.33
N PRO A 74 53.39 13.43 42.66
CA PRO A 74 52.32 14.45 42.67
C PRO A 74 51.71 14.71 41.31
N TRP A 75 52.41 14.36 40.21
CA TRP A 75 51.93 14.47 38.82
C TRP A 75 50.79 13.50 38.51
N LEU A 76 50.55 12.49 39.36
CA LEU A 76 49.39 11.56 39.17
C LEU A 76 48.09 12.09 39.76
N LEU A 77 48.08 13.24 40.40
CA LEU A 77 46.89 13.85 40.99
C LEU A 77 45.74 14.04 39.97
N PRO A 78 45.96 14.43 38.70
CA PRO A 78 44.89 14.55 37.70
C PRO A 78 44.42 13.22 37.14
N ALA A 79 45.13 12.11 37.36
CA ALA A 79 44.82 10.82 36.73
C ALA A 79 43.38 10.33 36.96
N PRO A 80 42.78 10.38 38.15
CA PRO A 80 41.39 9.98 38.37
C PRO A 80 40.41 10.80 37.55
N GLY A 81 40.62 12.09 37.41
CA GLY A 81 39.80 12.98 36.62
C GLY A 81 39.88 12.62 35.10
N LEU A 82 41.09 12.31 34.63
CA LEU A 82 41.31 11.87 33.27
C LEU A 82 40.64 10.53 32.97
N VAL A 83 40.67 9.57 33.92
CA VAL A 83 39.97 8.28 33.77
C VAL A 83 38.47 8.50 33.70
N VAL A 84 37.89 9.33 34.54
CA VAL A 84 36.46 9.67 34.50
C VAL A 84 36.12 10.32 33.15
N ALA A 85 36.88 11.31 32.72
CA ALA A 85 36.67 11.95 31.43
C ALA A 85 36.76 10.95 30.27
N ALA A 86 37.75 10.06 30.28
CA ALA A 86 37.88 9.03 29.25
C ALA A 86 36.66 8.09 29.21
N LEU A 87 36.12 7.69 30.37
CA LEU A 87 34.90 6.87 30.43
C LEU A 87 33.70 7.60 29.85
N PHE A 88 33.52 8.88 30.12
CA PHE A 88 32.45 9.68 29.53
C PHE A 88 32.59 9.83 28.00
N PHE A 89 33.79 9.88 27.46
CA PHE A 89 34.03 9.93 26.03
C PHE A 89 33.87 8.57 25.33
N LEU A 90 34.25 7.48 26.01
CA LEU A 90 34.17 6.15 25.45
C LEU A 90 32.76 5.56 25.52
N PHE A 91 32.05 5.82 26.62
CA PHE A 91 30.71 5.24 26.84
C PHE A 91 29.68 5.55 25.71
N PRO A 92 29.53 6.81 25.25
CA PRO A 92 28.64 7.10 24.14
C PRO A 92 29.05 6.40 22.84
N LYS A 93 30.36 6.29 22.60
CA LYS A 93 30.86 5.59 21.39
C LYS A 93 30.51 4.10 21.41
N THR A 94 30.57 3.45 22.58
CA THR A 94 30.20 2.04 22.70
C THR A 94 28.71 1.82 22.47
N LEU A 95 27.86 2.74 22.95
CA LEU A 95 26.41 2.70 22.70
C LEU A 95 26.07 2.85 21.23
N VAL A 96 26.67 3.85 20.56
CA VAL A 96 26.49 4.05 19.11
C VAL A 96 26.97 2.83 18.33
N TRP A 97 28.10 2.27 18.68
CA TRP A 97 28.61 1.07 18.01
C TRP A 97 27.71 -0.16 18.20
N GLN A 98 27.13 -0.33 19.41
CA GLN A 98 26.15 -1.40 19.67
C GLN A 98 24.89 -1.20 18.82
N GLU A 99 24.37 0.03 18.75
CA GLU A 99 23.20 0.35 17.95
C GLU A 99 23.46 0.12 16.46
N GLU A 100 24.61 0.55 15.93
CA GLU A 100 25.01 0.31 14.55
C GLU A 100 25.11 -1.19 14.24
N ARG A 101 25.68 -1.97 15.16
CA ARG A 101 25.79 -3.42 15.04
C ARG A 101 24.41 -4.09 15.02
N GLU A 102 23.54 -3.74 15.95
CA GLU A 102 22.15 -4.26 15.96
C GLU A 102 21.39 -3.90 14.68
N ASN A 103 21.54 -2.67 14.20
CA ASN A 103 20.91 -2.22 12.97
C ASN A 103 21.49 -2.95 11.75
N ALA A 104 22.78 -3.23 11.73
CA ALA A 104 23.42 -4.03 10.67
C ALA A 104 22.92 -5.48 10.69
N GLU A 105 22.79 -6.09 11.87
CA GLU A 105 22.24 -7.44 12.03
C GLU A 105 20.77 -7.51 11.60
N LYS A 106 19.94 -6.53 11.99
CA LYS A 106 18.54 -6.40 11.55
C LYS A 106 18.45 -6.22 10.03
N ALA A 107 19.29 -5.37 9.45
CA ALA A 107 19.37 -5.16 8.01
C ALA A 107 19.80 -6.42 7.25
N ALA A 108 20.77 -7.18 7.78
CA ALA A 108 21.20 -8.44 7.19
C ALA A 108 20.10 -9.51 7.25
N ALA A 109 19.41 -9.63 8.39
CA ALA A 109 18.26 -10.53 8.54
C ALA A 109 17.11 -10.16 7.59
N TRP A 110 16.85 -8.86 7.41
CA TRP A 110 15.89 -8.35 6.45
C TRP A 110 16.27 -8.72 5.01
N ARG A 111 17.51 -8.43 4.58
CA ARG A 111 18.00 -8.75 3.23
C ARG A 111 17.90 -10.24 2.93
N LYS A 112 18.29 -11.10 3.87
CA LYS A 112 18.19 -12.54 3.75
C LYS A 112 16.78 -13.03 3.43
N ARG A 113 15.75 -12.30 3.87
CA ARG A 113 14.34 -12.60 3.61
C ARG A 113 13.79 -11.88 2.38
N TYR A 114 14.24 -10.65 2.15
CA TYR A 114 13.78 -9.79 1.06
C TYR A 114 14.25 -10.29 -0.31
N GLU A 115 15.53 -10.62 -0.46
CA GLU A 115 16.11 -10.99 -1.75
C GLU A 115 15.42 -12.20 -2.39
N PRO A 116 15.21 -13.33 -1.70
CA PRO A 116 14.50 -14.46 -2.30
C PRO A 116 13.02 -14.15 -2.57
N ALA A 117 12.39 -13.30 -1.75
CA ALA A 117 11.01 -12.89 -1.98
C ALA A 117 10.89 -12.01 -3.22
N LYS A 118 11.81 -11.06 -3.39
CA LYS A 118 11.85 -10.20 -4.60
C LYS A 118 12.17 -11.02 -5.85
N ALA A 119 13.12 -11.94 -5.78
CA ALA A 119 13.44 -12.83 -6.90
C ALA A 119 12.23 -13.68 -7.31
N ARG A 120 11.48 -14.20 -6.34
CA ARG A 120 10.22 -14.92 -6.60
C ARG A 120 9.19 -14.05 -7.28
N PHE A 121 8.99 -12.82 -6.80
CA PHE A 121 8.08 -11.86 -7.43
C PHE A 121 8.50 -11.56 -8.87
N ASP A 122 9.77 -11.27 -9.11
CA ASP A 122 10.29 -10.99 -10.45
C ASP A 122 10.11 -12.18 -11.42
N GLN A 123 10.25 -13.41 -10.92
CA GLN A 123 9.96 -14.63 -11.69
C GLN A 123 8.48 -14.73 -12.07
N LEU A 124 7.57 -14.48 -11.13
CA LEU A 124 6.12 -14.49 -11.40
C LEU A 124 5.73 -13.41 -12.41
N CYS A 125 6.37 -12.24 -12.32
CA CYS A 125 6.13 -11.12 -13.23
C CYS A 125 6.51 -11.42 -14.70
N GLN A 126 7.41 -12.35 -14.96
CA GLN A 126 7.75 -12.75 -16.34
C GLN A 126 6.56 -13.37 -17.10
N ASN A 127 5.62 -13.97 -16.35
CA ASN A 127 4.43 -14.61 -16.90
C ASN A 127 3.15 -13.82 -16.62
N ALA A 128 3.26 -12.66 -15.96
CA ALA A 128 2.14 -11.78 -15.69
C ALA A 128 1.76 -10.96 -16.95
N GLY A 129 0.52 -10.48 -16.97
CA GLY A 129 0.00 -9.67 -18.05
C GLY A 129 -1.22 -10.28 -18.72
N GLU A 130 -1.60 -9.71 -19.86
CA GLU A 130 -2.78 -10.06 -20.61
C GLU A 130 -2.44 -11.07 -21.72
N LYS A 131 -3.27 -12.10 -21.84
CA LYS A 131 -3.27 -13.04 -22.97
C LYS A 131 -4.69 -13.09 -23.53
N ILE A 132 -4.87 -12.58 -24.73
CA ILE A 132 -6.17 -12.55 -25.42
C ILE A 132 -6.09 -13.53 -26.58
N TYR A 133 -6.87 -14.59 -26.51
CA TYR A 133 -6.94 -15.64 -27.53
C TYR A 133 -8.04 -15.34 -28.54
N ARG A 134 -9.15 -14.74 -28.06
CA ARG A 134 -10.30 -14.39 -28.88
C ARG A 134 -11.06 -13.23 -28.27
N THR A 135 -11.64 -12.39 -29.10
CA THR A 135 -12.57 -11.32 -28.73
C THR A 135 -13.99 -11.65 -29.22
N ALA A 136 -14.98 -10.94 -28.69
CA ALA A 136 -16.34 -10.98 -29.14
C ALA A 136 -16.89 -9.56 -29.32
N ASP A 137 -17.59 -9.32 -30.43
CA ASP A 137 -18.20 -8.03 -30.72
C ASP A 137 -19.71 -8.04 -30.42
N ASN A 138 -20.29 -6.85 -30.25
CA ASN A 138 -21.71 -6.64 -29.96
C ASN A 138 -22.20 -7.42 -28.76
N VAL A 139 -21.43 -7.34 -27.66
CA VAL A 139 -21.76 -8.00 -26.40
C VAL A 139 -22.64 -7.08 -25.57
N ASP A 140 -23.92 -7.38 -25.45
CA ASP A 140 -24.90 -6.58 -24.70
C ASP A 140 -24.78 -6.76 -23.20
N GLY A 141 -24.38 -7.95 -22.74
CA GLY A 141 -24.28 -8.29 -21.33
C GLY A 141 -23.21 -9.34 -21.02
N ILE A 142 -22.77 -9.39 -19.78
CA ILE A 142 -21.79 -10.36 -19.31
C ILE A 142 -22.30 -11.09 -18.06
N LEU A 143 -21.79 -12.31 -17.84
CA LEU A 143 -22.06 -13.12 -16.66
C LEU A 143 -20.87 -13.05 -15.70
N LEU A 144 -21.07 -12.55 -14.50
CA LEU A 144 -20.09 -12.63 -13.42
C LEU A 144 -20.26 -13.94 -12.67
N LEU A 145 -19.30 -14.86 -12.78
CA LEU A 145 -19.30 -16.11 -12.03
C LEU A 145 -18.91 -15.92 -10.56
N LYS A 146 -18.20 -14.83 -10.27
CA LYS A 146 -17.82 -14.40 -8.92
C LYS A 146 -17.83 -12.89 -8.86
N VAL A 147 -18.24 -12.36 -7.70
CA VAL A 147 -18.24 -10.93 -7.41
C VAL A 147 -17.22 -10.63 -6.30
N ARG A 148 -16.41 -9.60 -6.46
CA ARG A 148 -15.42 -9.20 -5.46
C ARG A 148 -16.11 -8.75 -4.18
N GLY A 149 -15.66 -9.27 -3.04
CA GLY A 149 -16.13 -8.85 -1.72
C GLY A 149 -17.50 -9.37 -1.32
N ASP A 150 -17.97 -10.48 -1.91
CA ASP A 150 -19.27 -11.09 -1.64
C ASP A 150 -19.31 -11.89 -0.33
N ASP A 151 -18.18 -12.09 0.33
CA ASP A 151 -18.11 -12.84 1.58
C ASP A 151 -18.49 -11.97 2.78
N GLU A 152 -19.53 -12.39 3.53
CA GLU A 152 -20.02 -11.74 4.76
C GLU A 152 -18.96 -11.64 5.88
N LYS A 153 -17.88 -12.39 5.79
CA LYS A 153 -16.78 -12.47 6.77
C LYS A 153 -15.76 -11.33 6.70
N TYR A 154 -16.02 -10.34 5.86
CA TYR A 154 -15.07 -9.24 5.60
C TYR A 154 -14.73 -8.40 6.85
N GLN A 155 -15.67 -8.26 7.80
CA GLN A 155 -15.43 -7.45 9.01
C GLN A 155 -14.43 -8.08 9.99
N ASP A 156 -14.32 -9.40 10.01
CA ASP A 156 -13.43 -10.12 10.93
C ASP A 156 -11.98 -10.27 10.41
N SER A 157 -11.75 -10.05 9.12
CA SER A 157 -10.44 -10.29 8.49
C SER A 157 -9.40 -9.23 8.81
N PHE A 158 -9.82 -8.00 9.10
CA PHE A 158 -8.94 -6.87 9.36
C PHE A 158 -7.97 -7.05 10.54
N TYR A 159 -8.31 -7.93 11.50
CA TYR A 159 -7.56 -8.06 12.75
C TYR A 159 -6.68 -9.31 12.84
N ASN A 160 -6.74 -10.20 11.87
CA ASN A 160 -5.94 -11.44 11.92
C ASN A 160 -5.25 -11.76 10.59
N PRO A 161 -4.01 -11.23 10.39
CA PRO A 161 -3.26 -11.40 9.14
C PRO A 161 -2.81 -12.85 8.83
N ARG A 162 -3.08 -13.79 9.73
CA ARG A 162 -2.76 -15.21 9.52
C ARG A 162 -3.91 -16.01 8.91
N LYS A 163 -5.11 -15.43 8.84
CA LYS A 163 -6.28 -16.07 8.23
C LYS A 163 -6.21 -15.98 6.71
N ASP A 164 -6.73 -17.00 6.05
CA ASP A 164 -6.81 -17.06 4.59
C ASP A 164 -7.54 -15.86 3.99
N GLN A 165 -8.56 -15.34 4.69
CA GLN A 165 -9.33 -14.19 4.24
C GLN A 165 -8.48 -12.93 4.00
N MET A 166 -7.50 -12.63 4.85
CA MET A 166 -6.62 -11.48 4.65
C MET A 166 -5.85 -11.57 3.32
N TRP A 167 -5.43 -12.77 2.94
CA TRP A 167 -4.73 -12.99 1.69
C TRP A 167 -5.65 -12.95 0.48
N GLU A 168 -6.88 -13.45 0.61
CA GLU A 168 -7.92 -13.29 -0.41
C GLU A 168 -8.21 -11.80 -0.66
N ASP A 169 -8.33 -11.00 0.43
CA ASP A 169 -8.51 -9.56 0.34
C ASP A 169 -7.30 -8.85 -0.30
N ALA A 170 -6.09 -9.30 0.05
CA ALA A 170 -4.85 -8.76 -0.53
C ALA A 170 -4.71 -9.05 -2.03
N ALA A 171 -5.37 -10.07 -2.54
CA ALA A 171 -5.40 -10.41 -3.97
C ALA A 171 -6.43 -9.61 -4.78
N VAL A 172 -7.27 -8.80 -4.12
CA VAL A 172 -8.30 -8.00 -4.80
C VAL A 172 -7.66 -6.77 -5.43
N GLU A 173 -7.64 -6.72 -6.76
CA GLU A 173 -7.08 -5.64 -7.57
C GLU A 173 -7.96 -4.39 -7.64
N SER A 174 -9.21 -4.49 -7.22
CA SER A 174 -10.21 -3.42 -7.29
C SER A 174 -10.58 -2.92 -5.90
N GLU A 175 -10.79 -1.61 -5.80
CA GLU A 175 -11.39 -1.01 -4.59
C GLU A 175 -12.90 -1.23 -4.52
N SER A 176 -13.54 -1.47 -5.68
CA SER A 176 -14.98 -1.70 -5.78
C SER A 176 -15.33 -3.13 -5.37
N LYS A 177 -16.33 -3.26 -4.49
CA LYS A 177 -16.78 -4.54 -3.93
C LYS A 177 -18.28 -4.65 -4.03
N ARG A 178 -18.81 -5.88 -4.05
CA ARG A 178 -20.25 -6.17 -4.10
C ARG A 178 -20.95 -5.39 -5.23
N GLU A 179 -21.97 -4.62 -4.88
CA GLU A 179 -22.74 -3.81 -5.83
C GLU A 179 -21.87 -2.84 -6.64
N GLY A 180 -20.85 -2.23 -6.00
CA GLY A 180 -19.89 -1.36 -6.70
C GLY A 180 -19.07 -2.10 -7.74
N TYR A 181 -18.73 -3.37 -7.51
CA TYR A 181 -18.07 -4.21 -8.51
C TYR A 181 -18.99 -4.49 -9.71
N VAL A 182 -20.25 -4.87 -9.47
CA VAL A 182 -21.26 -5.06 -10.52
C VAL A 182 -21.50 -3.74 -11.27
N ALA A 183 -21.65 -2.64 -10.54
CA ALA A 183 -21.87 -1.30 -11.09
C ALA A 183 -20.75 -0.84 -12.01
N SER A 184 -19.50 -1.27 -11.77
CA SER A 184 -18.36 -0.88 -12.60
C SER A 184 -18.47 -1.33 -14.06
N PHE A 185 -19.25 -2.36 -14.33
CA PHE A 185 -19.51 -2.87 -15.69
C PHE A 185 -20.72 -2.21 -16.37
N LEU A 186 -21.60 -1.55 -15.62
CA LEU A 186 -22.80 -0.88 -16.10
C LEU A 186 -22.53 0.58 -16.50
N PRO A 187 -23.51 1.29 -17.14
CA PRO A 187 -23.32 2.64 -17.69
C PRO A 187 -23.31 3.75 -16.61
N TYR A 188 -22.28 3.81 -15.79
CA TYR A 188 -22.13 4.91 -14.82
C TYR A 188 -20.77 5.62 -14.93
N PHE A 189 -19.69 4.87 -15.05
CA PHE A 189 -18.32 5.41 -15.01
C PHE A 189 -17.66 5.50 -16.39
N SER A 190 -18.28 5.02 -17.46
CA SER A 190 -17.66 4.93 -18.76
C SER A 190 -18.67 5.04 -19.90
N HIS A 191 -18.24 5.61 -21.02
CA HIS A 191 -19.01 5.60 -22.27
C HIS A 191 -19.12 4.20 -22.88
N VAL A 192 -18.22 3.29 -22.51
CA VAL A 192 -18.24 1.88 -22.92
C VAL A 192 -18.79 1.05 -21.77
N HIS A 193 -19.96 0.50 -21.93
CA HIS A 193 -20.69 -0.24 -20.91
C HIS A 193 -21.49 -1.39 -21.50
N TYR A 194 -21.93 -2.31 -20.64
CA TYR A 194 -22.88 -3.37 -20.98
C TYR A 194 -24.29 -2.96 -20.54
N ASP A 195 -25.30 -3.41 -21.27
CA ASP A 195 -26.70 -3.07 -20.96
C ASP A 195 -27.21 -3.78 -19.72
N HIS A 196 -26.65 -4.98 -19.45
CA HIS A 196 -26.96 -5.76 -18.25
C HIS A 196 -25.78 -6.60 -17.79
N ILE A 197 -25.81 -6.91 -16.48
CA ILE A 197 -24.84 -7.80 -15.83
C ILE A 197 -25.61 -8.91 -15.13
N ASP A 198 -25.35 -10.13 -15.53
CA ASP A 198 -25.86 -11.33 -14.88
C ASP A 198 -24.86 -11.76 -13.79
N VAL A 199 -25.34 -12.13 -12.61
CA VAL A 199 -24.51 -12.56 -11.49
C VAL A 199 -24.97 -13.95 -11.04
N LEU A 200 -24.05 -14.91 -11.11
CA LEU A 200 -24.28 -16.26 -10.61
C LEU A 200 -24.28 -16.24 -9.07
N GLN A 201 -25.37 -16.71 -8.47
CA GLN A 201 -25.53 -16.83 -7.03
C GLN A 201 -24.99 -18.17 -6.50
N LYS A 202 -24.77 -18.26 -5.20
CA LYS A 202 -24.28 -19.49 -4.53
C LYS A 202 -25.24 -20.70 -4.67
N ASP A 203 -26.53 -20.43 -4.79
CA ASP A 203 -27.57 -21.44 -5.00
C ASP A 203 -27.73 -21.87 -6.48
N GLY A 204 -26.94 -21.29 -7.38
CA GLY A 204 -26.99 -21.55 -8.81
C GLY A 204 -27.99 -20.67 -9.57
N SER A 205 -28.78 -19.85 -8.89
CA SER A 205 -29.66 -18.88 -9.56
C SER A 205 -28.83 -17.75 -10.19
N ILE A 206 -29.42 -17.05 -11.14
CA ILE A 206 -28.82 -15.90 -11.80
C ILE A 206 -29.67 -14.67 -11.50
N ILE A 207 -29.04 -13.59 -11.05
CA ILE A 207 -29.68 -12.30 -10.91
C ILE A 207 -29.12 -11.37 -11.98
N ARG A 208 -29.98 -10.84 -12.84
CA ARG A 208 -29.67 -9.80 -13.81
C ARG A 208 -29.81 -8.43 -13.19
N TYR A 209 -28.77 -7.62 -13.33
CA TYR A 209 -28.75 -6.21 -12.96
C TYR A 209 -28.73 -5.36 -14.22
N SER A 210 -29.58 -4.33 -14.28
CA SER A 210 -29.64 -3.41 -15.41
C SER A 210 -30.01 -2.00 -14.96
N GLY A 211 -29.83 -1.03 -15.87
CA GLY A 211 -30.12 0.37 -15.61
C GLY A 211 -28.91 1.16 -15.15
N ASN A 212 -29.11 2.46 -14.92
CA ASN A 212 -28.07 3.37 -14.43
C ASN A 212 -28.04 3.35 -12.92
N TRP A 213 -26.86 3.12 -12.35
CA TRP A 213 -26.68 3.23 -10.91
C TRP A 213 -26.47 4.70 -10.51
N HIS A 214 -27.52 5.33 -9.99
CA HIS A 214 -27.39 6.59 -9.28
C HIS A 214 -27.07 6.31 -7.82
N ILE A 215 -25.92 6.77 -7.36
CA ILE A 215 -25.35 6.51 -6.02
C ILE A 215 -26.33 6.79 -4.88
N TYR A 216 -27.35 7.62 -5.10
CA TYR A 216 -28.21 8.11 -4.04
C TYR A 216 -29.70 7.78 -4.19
N ASP A 217 -30.20 7.37 -5.38
CA ASP A 217 -31.65 7.45 -5.57
C ASP A 217 -32.35 6.23 -6.15
N LYS A 218 -31.67 5.26 -6.78
CA LYS A 218 -32.36 4.08 -7.34
C LYS A 218 -31.49 2.83 -7.29
N PRO A 219 -32.01 1.75 -6.68
CA PRO A 219 -31.40 0.43 -6.84
C PRO A 219 -31.42 0.01 -8.30
N PHE A 220 -30.51 -0.90 -8.68
CA PHE A 220 -30.58 -1.56 -9.99
C PHE A 220 -31.92 -2.24 -10.21
N ASN A 221 -32.39 -2.25 -11.45
CA ASN A 221 -33.43 -3.18 -11.84
C ASN A 221 -32.87 -4.60 -11.72
N GLN A 222 -33.64 -5.50 -11.11
CA GLN A 222 -33.23 -6.87 -10.87
C GLN A 222 -34.25 -7.81 -11.50
N GLU A 223 -33.76 -8.84 -12.21
CA GLU A 223 -34.55 -9.93 -12.76
C GLU A 223 -33.91 -11.25 -12.31
N THR A 224 -34.68 -12.12 -11.67
CA THR A 224 -34.21 -13.42 -11.21
C THR A 224 -34.41 -14.46 -12.31
N ASN A 225 -33.38 -15.24 -12.61
CA ASN A 225 -33.36 -16.29 -13.60
C ASN A 225 -33.86 -15.83 -14.97
N PRO A 226 -33.17 -14.86 -15.61
CA PRO A 226 -33.53 -14.38 -16.94
C PRO A 226 -33.59 -15.55 -17.95
N ALA A 227 -34.55 -15.50 -18.86
CA ALA A 227 -34.75 -16.55 -19.87
C ALA A 227 -33.51 -16.82 -20.74
N HIS A 228 -32.74 -15.78 -20.98
CA HIS A 228 -31.51 -15.83 -21.78
C HIS A 228 -30.34 -15.23 -20.98
N PRO A 229 -29.62 -16.02 -20.19
CA PRO A 229 -28.42 -15.55 -19.50
C PRO A 229 -27.33 -15.12 -20.46
N ALA A 230 -26.51 -14.17 -20.03
CA ALA A 230 -25.38 -13.69 -20.82
C ALA A 230 -24.40 -14.84 -21.15
N ARG A 231 -23.98 -14.88 -22.43
CA ARG A 231 -23.11 -15.94 -22.94
C ARG A 231 -21.69 -15.90 -22.45
N TYR A 232 -21.13 -14.69 -22.28
CA TYR A 232 -19.73 -14.50 -21.95
C TYR A 232 -19.59 -14.26 -20.46
N ALA A 233 -18.72 -15.04 -19.84
CA ALA A 233 -18.49 -14.95 -18.39
C ALA A 233 -17.14 -14.30 -18.05
N VAL A 234 -17.14 -13.54 -16.97
CA VAL A 234 -15.94 -13.02 -16.32
C VAL A 234 -15.84 -13.63 -14.93
N THR A 235 -14.65 -14.11 -14.60
CA THR A 235 -14.35 -14.68 -13.29
C THR A 235 -12.93 -14.36 -12.88
N TYR A 236 -12.56 -14.74 -11.66
CA TYR A 236 -11.19 -14.60 -11.18
C TYR A 236 -10.79 -15.78 -10.30
N GLU A 237 -9.49 -16.01 -10.24
CA GLU A 237 -8.84 -16.95 -9.34
C GLU A 237 -7.70 -16.23 -8.61
N ASN A 238 -7.71 -16.29 -7.28
CA ASN A 238 -6.64 -15.69 -6.49
C ASN A 238 -5.50 -16.67 -6.30
N ASP A 239 -4.27 -16.20 -6.54
CA ASP A 239 -3.04 -16.95 -6.25
C ASP A 239 -2.46 -16.46 -4.93
N VAL A 240 -3.00 -17.01 -3.86
CA VAL A 240 -2.57 -16.76 -2.48
C VAL A 240 -2.02 -18.05 -1.85
N SER A 241 -1.30 -18.81 -2.65
CA SER A 241 -0.62 -20.03 -2.22
C SER A 241 0.36 -19.76 -1.07
N TRP A 242 0.61 -20.77 -0.23
CA TRP A 242 1.57 -20.63 0.87
C TRP A 242 2.96 -20.19 0.39
N GLU A 243 3.39 -20.64 -0.79
CA GLU A 243 4.64 -20.24 -1.41
C GLU A 243 4.70 -18.73 -1.69
N ASN A 244 3.59 -18.14 -2.12
CA ASN A 244 3.51 -16.70 -2.36
C ASN A 244 3.37 -15.91 -1.06
N ARG A 245 2.54 -16.39 -0.13
CA ARG A 245 2.34 -15.75 1.19
C ARG A 245 3.65 -15.59 1.98
N LYS A 246 4.49 -16.62 2.02
CA LYS A 246 5.78 -16.54 2.73
C LYS A 246 6.74 -15.53 2.12
N HIS A 247 6.54 -15.18 0.86
CA HIS A 247 7.31 -14.20 0.11
C HIS A 247 6.60 -12.84 -0.02
N TRP A 248 5.51 -12.62 0.78
CA TRP A 248 4.78 -11.37 0.79
C TRP A 248 4.13 -11.00 -0.55
N ILE A 249 3.71 -12.01 -1.30
CA ILE A 249 3.13 -11.88 -2.63
C ILE A 249 1.67 -12.31 -2.57
N ALA A 250 0.79 -11.54 -3.18
CA ALA A 250 -0.56 -11.93 -3.53
C ALA A 250 -0.75 -11.76 -5.03
N GLY A 251 -1.57 -12.60 -5.62
CA GLY A 251 -1.83 -12.56 -7.06
C GLY A 251 -3.29 -12.87 -7.38
N THR A 252 -3.69 -12.51 -8.58
CA THR A 252 -4.99 -12.85 -9.13
C THR A 252 -4.90 -13.03 -10.64
N THR A 253 -5.72 -13.93 -11.18
CA THR A 253 -5.92 -14.11 -12.61
C THR A 253 -7.38 -13.88 -12.94
N ILE A 254 -7.66 -12.88 -13.75
CA ILE A 254 -8.99 -12.62 -14.30
C ILE A 254 -9.13 -13.44 -15.57
N LYS A 255 -10.26 -14.10 -15.76
CA LYS A 255 -10.54 -14.96 -16.92
C LYS A 255 -11.84 -14.52 -17.61
N VAL A 256 -11.82 -14.54 -18.93
CA VAL A 256 -13.01 -14.36 -19.77
C VAL A 256 -13.28 -15.67 -20.49
N ILE A 257 -14.51 -16.18 -20.38
CA ILE A 257 -14.90 -17.51 -20.81
C ILE A 257 -16.17 -17.42 -21.69
N ASP A 258 -16.21 -18.15 -22.81
CA ASP A 258 -17.42 -18.38 -23.57
C ASP A 258 -18.16 -19.56 -22.95
N THR A 259 -19.26 -19.31 -22.24
CA THR A 259 -20.02 -20.36 -21.51
C THR A 259 -20.67 -21.39 -22.44
N LYS A 260 -20.92 -21.02 -23.68
CA LYS A 260 -21.50 -21.94 -24.67
C LYS A 260 -20.54 -23.03 -25.13
N THR A 261 -19.26 -22.69 -25.27
CA THR A 261 -18.19 -23.61 -25.72
C THR A 261 -17.29 -24.04 -24.56
N ASN A 262 -17.39 -23.40 -23.40
CA ASN A 262 -16.52 -23.54 -22.24
C ASN A 262 -15.03 -23.23 -22.56
N GLU A 263 -14.81 -22.34 -23.53
CA GLU A 263 -13.47 -21.92 -23.94
C GLU A 263 -12.98 -20.71 -23.19
N LEU A 264 -11.72 -20.75 -22.79
CA LEU A 264 -11.00 -19.57 -22.27
C LEU A 264 -10.73 -18.62 -23.44
N MET A 265 -11.35 -17.45 -23.42
CA MET A 265 -11.16 -16.42 -24.44
C MET A 265 -9.98 -15.50 -24.12
N ALA A 266 -9.77 -15.21 -22.86
CA ALA A 266 -8.66 -14.36 -22.41
C ALA A 266 -8.38 -14.58 -20.93
N GLU A 267 -7.13 -14.29 -20.53
CA GLU A 267 -6.72 -14.26 -19.14
C GLU A 267 -5.79 -13.07 -18.87
N LYS A 268 -5.87 -12.52 -17.66
CA LYS A 268 -4.96 -11.49 -17.16
C LYS A 268 -4.46 -11.88 -15.79
N THR A 269 -3.17 -12.18 -15.71
CA THR A 269 -2.51 -12.56 -14.46
C THR A 269 -1.74 -11.37 -13.89
N MET A 270 -1.93 -11.10 -12.62
CA MET A 270 -1.34 -9.96 -11.91
C MET A 270 -0.82 -10.39 -10.55
N TYR A 271 0.29 -9.78 -10.13
CA TYR A 271 0.87 -9.98 -8.81
C TYR A 271 1.22 -8.67 -8.15
N VAL A 272 1.18 -8.67 -6.82
CA VAL A 272 1.60 -7.56 -5.98
C VAL A 272 2.53 -8.06 -4.88
N PHE A 273 3.59 -7.31 -4.62
CA PHE A 273 4.61 -7.59 -3.62
C PHE A 273 4.71 -6.43 -2.64
N VAL A 274 4.46 -6.70 -1.36
CA VAL A 274 4.63 -5.75 -0.26
C VAL A 274 5.46 -6.39 0.84
N PRO A 275 6.72 -5.98 1.00
CA PRO A 275 7.58 -6.53 2.04
C PRO A 275 6.95 -6.42 3.43
N GLY A 276 6.77 -7.55 4.09
CA GLY A 276 6.13 -7.64 5.41
C GLY A 276 4.63 -7.93 5.37
N LEU A 277 3.99 -7.98 4.20
CA LEU A 277 2.57 -8.32 4.08
C LEU A 277 2.22 -9.59 4.85
N GLY A 278 1.20 -9.52 5.71
CA GLY A 278 0.74 -10.63 6.56
C GLY A 278 1.63 -10.93 7.77
N TYR A 279 2.71 -10.19 7.99
CA TYR A 279 3.65 -10.39 9.12
C TYR A 279 3.83 -9.14 9.99
N SER A 280 3.40 -7.98 9.53
CA SER A 280 3.46 -6.74 10.30
C SER A 280 2.18 -6.56 11.11
N LYS A 281 2.32 -6.26 12.40
CA LYS A 281 1.20 -5.91 13.28
C LYS A 281 0.58 -4.54 12.95
N PHE A 282 1.28 -3.71 12.17
CA PHE A 282 0.90 -2.34 11.85
C PHE A 282 0.19 -2.22 10.50
N GLU A 283 0.20 -3.24 9.67
CA GLU A 283 -0.54 -3.25 8.42
C GLU A 283 -1.99 -3.67 8.64
N GLN A 284 -2.82 -2.68 8.97
CA GLN A 284 -4.25 -2.85 9.18
C GLN A 284 -5.06 -2.81 7.87
N ASN A 285 -4.46 -2.35 6.77
CA ASN A 285 -5.12 -2.28 5.48
C ASN A 285 -4.50 -3.30 4.50
N PRO A 286 -5.24 -4.35 4.16
CA PRO A 286 -4.75 -5.42 3.28
C PRO A 286 -4.72 -5.04 1.79
N ASN A 287 -4.98 -3.79 1.40
CA ASN A 287 -4.91 -3.40 0.00
C ASN A 287 -3.46 -3.06 -0.42
N PRO A 288 -2.68 -4.05 -0.88
CA PRO A 288 -1.30 -3.85 -1.28
C PRO A 288 -1.15 -3.16 -2.64
N TRP A 289 -2.19 -3.16 -3.48
CA TRP A 289 -2.13 -2.70 -4.88
C TRP A 289 -1.83 -1.20 -5.04
N GLY A 290 -2.17 -0.40 -4.03
CA GLY A 290 -1.88 1.03 -4.00
C GLY A 290 -0.46 1.38 -3.53
N ARG A 291 0.27 0.45 -2.90
CA ARG A 291 1.55 0.72 -2.22
C ARG A 291 2.69 -0.17 -2.63
N GLY A 292 2.39 -1.39 -3.09
CA GLY A 292 3.38 -2.41 -3.41
C GLY A 292 3.94 -2.31 -4.82
N ASP A 293 5.03 -3.04 -5.03
CA ASP A 293 5.46 -3.36 -6.38
C ASP A 293 4.43 -4.27 -7.02
N ARG A 294 4.03 -3.99 -8.24
CA ARG A 294 3.02 -4.76 -8.96
C ARG A 294 3.45 -5.10 -10.37
N CYS A 295 2.97 -6.20 -10.88
CA CYS A 295 3.10 -6.56 -12.28
C CYS A 295 1.79 -7.11 -12.86
N PRO A 296 1.42 -6.70 -14.09
CA PRO A 296 2.11 -5.68 -14.89
C PRO A 296 2.10 -4.30 -14.21
N LYS A 297 3.04 -3.42 -14.58
CA LYS A 297 3.12 -2.02 -14.12
C LYS A 297 2.09 -1.17 -14.86
N GLU A 298 0.85 -1.33 -14.50
CA GLU A 298 -0.29 -0.59 -15.05
C GLU A 298 -0.88 0.36 -14.02
N ASP A 299 -1.67 1.34 -14.46
CA ASP A 299 -2.43 2.17 -13.53
C ASP A 299 -3.56 1.38 -12.85
N SER A 300 -4.12 1.95 -11.78
CA SER A 300 -5.15 1.27 -10.98
C SER A 300 -6.42 0.93 -11.78
N TYR A 301 -6.73 1.72 -12.80
CA TYR A 301 -7.89 1.46 -13.65
C TYR A 301 -7.64 0.27 -14.59
N GLN A 302 -6.45 0.23 -15.20
CA GLN A 302 -6.08 -0.88 -16.12
C GLN A 302 -6.00 -2.23 -15.41
N LEU A 303 -5.66 -2.24 -14.11
CA LEU A 303 -5.65 -3.48 -13.32
C LEU A 303 -7.05 -4.08 -13.13
N GLN A 304 -8.12 -3.29 -13.18
CA GLN A 304 -9.47 -3.74 -12.87
C GLN A 304 -10.01 -4.75 -13.90
N ALA A 305 -10.80 -5.70 -13.41
CA ALA A 305 -11.45 -6.72 -14.24
C ALA A 305 -12.33 -6.11 -15.34
N VAL A 306 -13.01 -5.01 -15.04
CA VAL A 306 -13.86 -4.31 -16.01
C VAL A 306 -13.07 -3.77 -17.20
N SER A 307 -11.88 -3.20 -16.96
CA SER A 307 -11.02 -2.69 -18.04
C SER A 307 -10.53 -3.81 -18.94
N PHE A 308 -10.17 -4.95 -18.35
CA PHE A 308 -9.76 -6.13 -19.12
C PHE A 308 -10.92 -6.74 -19.89
N ALA A 309 -12.09 -6.93 -19.25
CA ALA A 309 -13.27 -7.46 -19.91
C ALA A 309 -13.67 -6.64 -21.15
N ARG A 310 -13.61 -5.30 -21.06
CA ARG A 310 -13.92 -4.40 -22.18
C ARG A 310 -12.97 -4.52 -23.37
N LYS A 311 -11.74 -4.97 -23.18
CA LYS A 311 -10.80 -5.25 -24.28
C LYS A 311 -11.15 -6.53 -25.03
N VAL A 312 -11.80 -7.48 -24.36
CA VAL A 312 -12.10 -8.82 -24.89
C VAL A 312 -13.53 -8.90 -25.40
N LEU A 313 -14.47 -8.31 -24.68
CA LEU A 313 -15.89 -8.33 -24.96
C LEU A 313 -16.33 -6.91 -25.34
N LEU A 314 -16.37 -6.65 -26.63
CA LEU A 314 -16.67 -5.34 -27.18
C LEU A 314 -18.17 -5.07 -27.12
N SER A 315 -18.61 -4.12 -26.33
CA SER A 315 -20.01 -3.74 -26.25
C SER A 315 -20.46 -2.97 -27.52
N PRO A 316 -21.76 -2.91 -27.84
CA PRO A 316 -22.27 -2.09 -28.94
C PRO A 316 -21.98 -0.60 -28.80
N SER A 317 -21.78 -0.13 -27.56
CA SER A 317 -21.40 1.26 -27.26
C SER A 317 -19.92 1.57 -27.55
N PHE A 318 -19.10 0.55 -27.81
CA PHE A 318 -17.70 0.71 -28.16
C PHE A 318 -17.56 1.25 -29.58
N LYS A 319 -17.18 2.51 -29.70
CA LYS A 319 -16.73 3.07 -30.98
C LYS A 319 -15.20 3.10 -30.95
N PRO A 320 -14.50 2.30 -31.77
CA PRO A 320 -13.05 2.41 -31.87
C PRO A 320 -12.71 3.85 -32.29
N GLU A 321 -11.81 4.50 -31.57
CA GLU A 321 -11.22 5.76 -32.02
C GLU A 321 -10.61 5.50 -33.39
N THR A 322 -11.21 6.06 -34.44
CA THR A 322 -10.56 6.14 -35.74
C THR A 322 -9.31 6.97 -35.54
N LYS A 323 -8.15 6.32 -35.55
CA LYS A 323 -6.90 7.02 -35.73
C LYS A 323 -7.01 7.77 -37.04
N ASN A 324 -7.23 9.08 -36.97
CA ASN A 324 -7.00 9.95 -38.12
C ASN A 324 -5.48 9.91 -38.37
N ASP A 325 -5.11 9.22 -39.41
CA ASP A 325 -3.75 9.20 -39.97
C ASP A 325 -3.31 10.60 -40.42
#